data_c13f43b6608345621ae2aeb8cb803e8e
#
_entry.id   c13f43b6608345621ae2aeb8cb803e8e
#
_cell.length_a   1.000
_cell.length_b   1.000
_cell.length_c   1.000
_cell.angle_alpha   90.00
_cell.angle_beta   90.00
_cell.angle_gamma   90.00
#
_symmetry.space_group_name_H-M   'P 1'
#
loop_
_entity.id
_entity.type
_entity.pdbx_description
1 polymer ?
#
loop_
_entity_poly.entity_id
_entity_poly.type
_entity_poly.pdbx_seq_one_letter_code
_entity_poly.pdbx_strand_id
1 'polypeptide(L)'
;MRLPPFQTLIDHHGRDVHRYLVACVGPVDADDCWQETMLAALRAYPGLRDDRNLRGWLLRIAARKVIDAHRATRRRPIPVEAVPERGAEAAAPPDPALWRAVRRLPEKQRAAVTLRFAADLDYAAIGAVIDCSEAAARQNVRAGLAGVRKEWDR
;
A
#
# COMPACT_ATOMS: atom_id res chain seq x y z
N MET A 1 -4.66 -28.73 -2.98
CA MET A 1 -4.55 -27.36 -3.53
C MET A 1 -3.23 -27.26 -4.31
N ARG A 2 -3.30 -26.87 -5.53
CA ARG A 2 -2.11 -26.66 -6.35
C ARG A 2 -1.98 -25.17 -6.68
N LEU A 3 -0.99 -24.52 -6.08
CA LEU A 3 -0.71 -23.12 -6.35
C LEU A 3 -0.19 -22.92 -7.79
N PRO A 4 -0.63 -21.88 -8.50
CA PRO A 4 -0.03 -21.53 -9.79
C PRO A 4 1.45 -21.13 -9.61
N PRO A 5 2.25 -21.16 -10.70
CA PRO A 5 3.61 -20.62 -10.65
C PRO A 5 3.63 -19.17 -10.12
N PHE A 6 4.63 -18.84 -9.34
CA PHE A 6 4.74 -17.48 -8.76
C PHE A 6 4.77 -16.39 -9.84
N GLN A 7 5.38 -16.66 -10.98
CA GLN A 7 5.40 -15.72 -12.11
C GLN A 7 3.98 -15.38 -12.59
N THR A 8 3.08 -16.35 -12.61
CA THR A 8 1.67 -16.14 -12.97
C THR A 8 1.01 -15.16 -11.99
N LEU A 9 1.33 -15.27 -10.71
CA LEU A 9 0.84 -14.37 -9.67
C LEU A 9 1.29 -12.93 -9.92
N ILE A 10 2.57 -12.74 -10.25
CA ILE A 10 3.13 -11.43 -10.59
C ILE A 10 2.45 -10.87 -11.85
N ASP A 11 2.27 -11.69 -12.88
CA ASP A 11 1.66 -11.28 -14.15
C ASP A 11 0.22 -10.79 -13.96
N HIS A 12 -0.54 -11.44 -13.07
CA HIS A 12 -1.94 -11.08 -12.82
C HIS A 12 -2.12 -9.94 -11.84
N HIS A 13 -1.29 -9.82 -10.82
CA HIS A 13 -1.51 -8.92 -9.70
C HIS A 13 -0.39 -7.90 -9.46
N GLY A 14 0.75 -8.07 -10.10
CA GLY A 14 1.92 -7.20 -9.88
C GLY A 14 1.64 -5.73 -10.17
N ARG A 15 0.89 -5.45 -11.23
CA ARG A 15 0.54 -4.09 -11.62
C ARG A 15 -0.36 -3.40 -10.58
N ASP A 16 -1.35 -4.12 -10.02
CA ASP A 16 -2.22 -3.61 -8.97
C ASP A 16 -1.45 -3.32 -7.68
N VAL A 17 -0.52 -4.20 -7.31
CA VAL A 17 0.37 -4.00 -6.17
C VAL A 17 1.26 -2.77 -6.37
N HIS A 18 1.84 -2.62 -7.55
CA HIS A 18 2.69 -1.47 -7.87
C HIS A 18 1.90 -0.16 -7.79
N ARG A 19 0.70 -0.13 -8.34
CA ARG A 19 -0.20 1.03 -8.27
C ARG A 19 -0.51 1.41 -6.82
N TYR A 20 -0.81 0.43 -5.99
CA TYR A 20 -1.03 0.62 -4.55
C TYR A 20 0.20 1.24 -3.88
N LEU A 21 1.39 0.71 -4.16
CA LEU A 21 2.64 1.21 -3.59
C LEU A 21 2.95 2.65 -4.03
N VAL A 22 2.73 2.99 -5.30
CA VAL A 22 2.88 4.38 -5.79
C VAL A 22 1.95 5.33 -5.02
N ALA A 23 0.70 4.92 -4.78
CA ALA A 23 -0.24 5.72 -3.99
C ALA A 23 0.24 5.93 -2.54
N CYS A 24 0.86 4.91 -1.94
CA CYS A 24 1.29 4.94 -0.54
C CYS A 24 2.60 5.70 -0.30
N VAL A 25 3.60 5.50 -1.15
CA VAL A 25 4.99 5.96 -0.90
C VAL A 25 5.50 6.88 -2.01
N GLY A 26 4.75 7.07 -3.05
CA GLY A 26 5.17 7.85 -4.21
C GLY A 26 5.98 7.03 -5.22
N PRO A 27 6.18 7.58 -6.45
CA PRO A 27 6.81 6.84 -7.54
C PRO A 27 8.28 6.49 -7.31
N VAL A 28 9.01 7.29 -6.54
CA VAL A 28 10.44 7.08 -6.29
C VAL A 28 10.67 5.85 -5.40
N ASP A 29 9.91 5.72 -4.32
CA ASP A 29 10.09 4.65 -3.33
C ASP A 29 9.30 3.39 -3.68
N ALA A 30 8.36 3.46 -4.61
CA ALA A 30 7.48 2.36 -4.96
C ALA A 30 8.24 1.15 -5.52
N ASP A 31 9.28 1.35 -6.30
CA ASP A 31 10.05 0.26 -6.91
C ASP A 31 10.78 -0.56 -5.85
N ASP A 32 11.41 0.08 -4.87
CA ASP A 32 12.07 -0.61 -3.77
C ASP A 32 11.06 -1.37 -2.90
N CYS A 33 9.93 -0.76 -2.58
CA CYS A 33 8.85 -1.42 -1.84
C CYS A 33 8.28 -2.60 -2.62
N TRP A 34 8.15 -2.47 -3.94
CA TRP A 34 7.66 -3.54 -4.80
C TRP A 34 8.61 -4.74 -4.81
N GLN A 35 9.92 -4.50 -4.94
CA GLN A 35 10.92 -5.56 -4.88
C GLN A 35 10.91 -6.28 -3.53
N GLU A 36 10.87 -5.52 -2.43
CA GLU A 36 10.79 -6.11 -1.09
C GLU A 36 9.51 -6.91 -0.89
N THR A 37 8.38 -6.41 -1.40
CA THR A 37 7.10 -7.11 -1.36
C THR A 37 7.17 -8.42 -2.11
N MET A 38 7.71 -8.42 -3.33
CA MET A 38 7.80 -9.62 -4.15
C MET A 38 8.79 -10.64 -3.58
N LEU A 39 9.90 -10.20 -2.99
CA LEU A 39 10.83 -11.09 -2.30
C LEU A 39 10.18 -11.75 -1.07
N ALA A 40 9.48 -10.99 -0.25
CA ALA A 40 8.75 -11.53 0.90
C ALA A 40 7.66 -12.50 0.46
N ALA A 41 6.94 -12.16 -0.59
CA ALA A 41 5.90 -13.01 -1.17
C ALA A 41 6.48 -14.33 -1.71
N LEU A 42 7.59 -14.26 -2.45
CA LEU A 42 8.26 -15.44 -2.99
C LEU A 42 8.69 -16.40 -1.88
N ARG A 43 9.22 -15.88 -0.78
CA ARG A 43 9.62 -16.69 0.37
C ARG A 43 8.44 -17.35 1.09
N ALA A 44 7.32 -16.65 1.18
CA ALA A 44 6.13 -17.13 1.88
C ALA A 44 5.24 -18.01 1.00
N TYR A 45 5.35 -17.91 -0.32
CA TYR A 45 4.46 -18.57 -1.28
C TYR A 45 4.39 -20.10 -1.15
N PRO A 46 5.51 -20.85 -0.97
CA PRO A 46 5.44 -22.31 -0.82
C PRO A 46 4.62 -22.77 0.40
N GLY A 47 4.53 -21.94 1.43
CA GLY A 47 3.77 -22.25 2.65
C GLY A 47 2.32 -21.78 2.62
N LEU A 48 1.86 -21.17 1.53
CA LEU A 48 0.51 -20.66 1.41
C LEU A 48 -0.51 -21.80 1.37
N ARG A 49 -1.53 -21.72 2.22
CA ARG A 49 -2.55 -22.78 2.37
C ARG A 49 -3.90 -22.44 1.76
N ASP A 50 -4.10 -21.18 1.33
CA ASP A 50 -5.36 -20.71 0.76
C ASP A 50 -5.09 -19.84 -0.46
N ASP A 51 -5.59 -20.27 -1.61
CA ASP A 51 -5.40 -19.60 -2.90
C ASP A 51 -6.61 -18.76 -3.34
N ARG A 52 -7.64 -18.64 -2.49
CA ARG A 52 -8.90 -17.99 -2.87
C ARG A 52 -8.77 -16.50 -3.10
N ASN A 53 -7.80 -15.84 -2.48
CA ASN A 53 -7.58 -14.40 -2.63
C ASN A 53 -6.09 -14.07 -2.66
N LEU A 54 -5.43 -14.45 -3.73
CA LEU A 54 -3.99 -14.20 -3.92
C LEU A 54 -3.68 -12.70 -4.04
N ARG A 55 -4.57 -11.93 -4.67
CA ARG A 55 -4.44 -10.48 -4.75
C ARG A 55 -4.45 -9.84 -3.36
N GLY A 56 -5.41 -10.18 -2.52
CA GLY A 56 -5.49 -9.70 -1.15
C GLY A 56 -4.29 -10.11 -0.30
N TRP A 57 -3.80 -11.32 -0.50
CA TRP A 57 -2.60 -11.81 0.18
C TRP A 57 -1.36 -10.97 -0.19
N LEU A 58 -1.14 -10.69 -1.47
CA LEU A 58 -0.05 -9.82 -1.92
C LEU A 58 -0.18 -8.40 -1.39
N LEU A 59 -1.38 -7.83 -1.44
CA LEU A 59 -1.64 -6.48 -0.92
C LEU A 59 -1.41 -6.39 0.59
N ARG A 60 -1.69 -7.46 1.34
CA ARG A 60 -1.37 -7.53 2.77
C ARG A 60 0.14 -7.45 3.02
N ILE A 61 0.93 -8.16 2.24
CA ILE A 61 2.40 -8.08 2.33
C ILE A 61 2.89 -6.67 1.96
N ALA A 62 2.37 -6.12 0.87
CA ALA A 62 2.70 -4.77 0.42
C ALA A 62 2.36 -3.72 1.50
N ALA A 63 1.21 -3.80 2.13
CA ALA A 63 0.79 -2.89 3.19
C ALA A 63 1.74 -2.90 4.38
N ARG A 64 2.22 -4.08 4.78
CA ARG A 64 3.22 -4.20 5.85
C ARG A 64 4.55 -3.57 5.46
N LYS A 65 4.98 -3.74 4.21
CA LYS A 65 6.21 -3.09 3.71
C LYS A 65 6.08 -1.57 3.67
N VAL A 66 4.92 -1.05 3.32
CA VAL A 66 4.63 0.40 3.39
C VAL A 66 4.74 0.91 4.83
N ILE A 67 4.14 0.23 5.79
CA ILE A 67 4.22 0.61 7.20
C ILE A 67 5.66 0.61 7.68
N ASP A 68 6.44 -0.41 7.34
CA ASP A 68 7.86 -0.51 7.68
C ASP A 68 8.67 0.63 7.04
N ALA A 69 8.40 0.95 5.79
CA ALA A 69 9.06 2.04 5.07
C ALA A 69 8.77 3.41 5.71
N HIS A 70 7.52 3.67 6.09
CA HIS A 70 7.16 4.91 6.78
C HIS A 70 7.81 5.03 8.15
N ARG A 71 7.88 3.94 8.92
CA ARG A 71 8.58 3.92 10.21
C ARG A 71 10.07 4.16 10.06
N ALA A 72 10.70 3.58 9.05
CA ALA A 72 12.12 3.81 8.75
C ALA A 72 12.39 5.28 8.38
N THR A 73 11.53 5.89 7.57
CA THR A 73 11.64 7.31 7.19
C THR A 73 11.53 8.24 8.39
N ARG A 74 10.66 7.95 9.36
CA ARG A 74 10.53 8.74 10.59
C ARG A 74 11.77 8.70 11.47
N ARG A 75 12.57 7.63 11.38
CA ARG A 75 13.80 7.46 12.15
C ARG A 75 15.01 8.15 11.53
N ARG A 76 14.92 8.59 10.27
CA ARG A 76 15.99 9.30 9.56
C ARG A 76 15.80 10.81 9.69
N PRO A 77 16.71 11.54 10.33
CA PRO A 77 16.53 12.97 10.60
C PRO A 77 16.88 13.88 9.43
N ILE A 78 17.20 13.37 8.24
CA ILE A 78 17.67 14.19 7.12
C ILE A 78 16.67 14.13 5.98
N PRO A 79 16.12 15.29 5.51
CA PRO A 79 15.42 15.32 4.24
C PRO A 79 16.44 15.01 3.15
N VAL A 80 16.26 13.88 2.49
CA VAL A 80 16.99 13.57 1.26
C VAL A 80 16.53 14.59 0.23
N GLU A 81 17.46 15.36 -0.30
CA GLU A 81 17.19 16.22 -1.48
C GLU A 81 16.46 15.39 -2.53
N ALA A 82 15.43 15.97 -3.10
CA ALA A 82 14.64 15.32 -4.14
C ALA A 82 15.56 14.79 -5.22
N VAL A 83 15.76 13.48 -5.25
CA VAL A 83 16.45 12.83 -6.36
C VAL A 83 15.59 13.05 -7.60
N PRO A 84 16.15 13.57 -8.71
CA PRO A 84 15.36 13.81 -9.91
C PRO A 84 14.67 12.52 -10.35
N GLU A 85 13.39 12.65 -10.66
CA GLU A 85 12.54 11.58 -11.12
C GLU A 85 13.20 10.81 -12.26
N ARG A 86 13.66 9.60 -11.99
CA ARG A 86 13.93 8.66 -13.06
C ARG A 86 12.59 8.15 -13.53
N GLY A 87 12.22 8.54 -14.75
CA GLY A 87 10.98 8.14 -15.37
C GLY A 87 10.85 6.64 -15.52
N ALA A 88 10.30 6.01 -14.50
CA ALA A 88 9.55 4.79 -14.72
C ALA A 88 8.13 5.23 -15.10
N GLU A 89 7.61 4.76 -16.19
CA GLU A 89 6.22 4.90 -16.57
C GLU A 89 5.32 4.14 -15.60
N ALA A 90 5.43 4.44 -14.31
CA ALA A 90 4.41 4.07 -13.35
C ALA A 90 3.23 4.99 -13.63
N ALA A 91 2.09 4.42 -13.96
CA ALA A 91 0.87 5.18 -14.07
C ALA A 91 0.70 6.02 -12.82
N ALA A 92 0.91 7.32 -12.92
CA ALA A 92 0.71 8.24 -11.82
C ALA A 92 -0.72 8.06 -11.28
N PRO A 93 -0.92 8.10 -9.96
CA PRO A 93 -2.28 8.11 -9.44
C PRO A 93 -3.07 9.23 -10.10
N PRO A 94 -4.36 9.04 -10.36
CA PRO A 94 -5.17 10.00 -11.13
C PRO A 94 -5.21 11.40 -10.54
N ASP A 95 -4.86 11.59 -9.28
CA ASP A 95 -4.78 12.92 -8.65
C ASP A 95 -3.60 12.97 -7.68
N PRO A 96 -2.42 13.47 -8.14
CA PRO A 96 -1.23 13.53 -7.30
C PRO A 96 -1.39 14.40 -6.04
N ALA A 97 -2.20 15.46 -6.09
CA ALA A 97 -2.43 16.34 -4.95
C ALA A 97 -3.24 15.62 -3.87
N LEU A 98 -4.27 14.88 -4.27
CA LEU A 98 -5.07 14.07 -3.37
C LEU A 98 -4.22 13.03 -2.64
N TRP A 99 -3.41 12.29 -3.38
CA TRP A 99 -2.56 11.25 -2.79
C TRP A 99 -1.44 11.82 -1.91
N ARG A 100 -0.94 13.02 -2.20
CA ARG A 100 -0.05 13.73 -1.28
C ARG A 100 -0.74 14.05 0.05
N ALA A 101 -2.00 14.49 0.01
CA ALA A 101 -2.79 14.73 1.22
C ALA A 101 -2.99 13.43 2.02
N VAL A 102 -3.30 12.33 1.33
CA VAL A 102 -3.42 11.00 1.96
C VAL A 102 -2.11 10.59 2.65
N ARG A 103 -0.96 10.81 2.02
CA ARG A 103 0.34 10.47 2.61
C ARG A 103 0.67 11.25 3.88
N ARG A 104 0.02 12.40 4.11
CA ARG A 104 0.20 13.21 5.34
C ARG A 104 -0.68 12.76 6.50
N LEU A 105 -1.63 11.86 6.28
CA LEU A 105 -2.49 11.34 7.34
C LEU A 105 -1.69 10.54 8.38
N PRO A 106 -2.20 10.45 9.63
CA PRO A 106 -1.67 9.50 10.59
C PRO A 106 -1.62 8.08 10.04
N GLU A 107 -0.66 7.29 10.47
CA GLU A 107 -0.30 5.98 9.89
C GLU A 107 -1.52 5.06 9.67
N LYS A 108 -2.36 4.87 10.68
CA LYS A 108 -3.52 3.98 10.58
C LYS A 108 -4.61 4.52 9.66
N GLN A 109 -4.84 5.82 9.68
CA GLN A 109 -5.81 6.46 8.77
C GLN A 109 -5.33 6.38 7.33
N ARG A 110 -4.06 6.66 7.09
CA ARG A 110 -3.43 6.56 5.78
C ARG A 110 -3.52 5.13 5.24
N ALA A 111 -3.16 4.15 6.04
CA ALA A 111 -3.23 2.74 5.66
C ALA A 111 -4.67 2.34 5.33
N ALA A 112 -5.63 2.70 6.15
CA ALA A 112 -7.03 2.36 5.94
C ALA A 112 -7.60 3.00 4.67
N VAL A 113 -7.34 4.28 4.44
CA VAL A 113 -7.80 5.01 3.23
C VAL A 113 -7.17 4.41 1.99
N THR A 114 -5.87 4.15 1.99
CA THR A 114 -5.16 3.60 0.84
C THR A 114 -5.63 2.19 0.52
N LEU A 115 -5.80 1.34 1.52
CA LEU A 115 -6.33 -0.02 1.34
C LEU A 115 -7.76 0.00 0.81
N ARG A 116 -8.58 0.95 1.24
CA ARG A 116 -9.96 1.06 0.79
C ARG A 116 -10.07 1.51 -0.66
N PHE A 117 -9.33 2.54 -1.07
CA PHE A 117 -9.52 3.21 -2.35
C PHE A 117 -8.51 2.84 -3.42
N ALA A 118 -7.26 2.56 -3.07
CA ALA A 118 -6.25 2.14 -4.04
C ALA A 118 -6.19 0.62 -4.20
N ALA A 119 -6.44 -0.14 -3.14
CA ALA A 119 -6.43 -1.59 -3.15
C ALA A 119 -7.82 -2.23 -3.20
N ASP A 120 -8.86 -1.44 -3.03
CA ASP A 120 -10.26 -1.86 -3.15
C ASP A 120 -10.66 -2.98 -2.16
N LEU A 121 -10.15 -2.90 -0.93
CA LEU A 121 -10.45 -3.87 0.13
C LEU A 121 -11.68 -3.45 0.93
N ASP A 122 -12.44 -4.44 1.42
CA ASP A 122 -13.51 -4.19 2.38
C ASP A 122 -12.96 -3.92 3.79
N TYR A 123 -13.79 -3.44 4.69
CA TYR A 123 -13.37 -3.07 6.04
C TYR A 123 -12.87 -4.24 6.87
N ALA A 124 -13.43 -5.43 6.68
CA ALA A 124 -12.95 -6.64 7.36
C ALA A 124 -11.53 -6.99 6.92
N ALA A 125 -11.25 -6.93 5.62
CA ALA A 125 -9.92 -7.17 5.05
C ALA A 125 -8.92 -6.09 5.50
N ILE A 126 -9.32 -4.83 5.54
CA ILE A 126 -8.50 -3.73 6.06
C ILE A 126 -8.13 -3.99 7.52
N GLY A 127 -9.10 -4.34 8.35
CA GLY A 127 -8.87 -4.66 9.75
C GLY A 127 -7.86 -5.79 9.94
N ALA A 128 -7.93 -6.83 9.12
CA ALA A 128 -6.97 -7.93 9.12
C ALA A 128 -5.55 -7.47 8.76
N VAL A 129 -5.41 -6.51 7.84
CA VAL A 129 -4.10 -6.00 7.41
C VAL A 129 -3.47 -5.09 8.48
N ILE A 130 -4.23 -4.19 9.08
CA ILE A 130 -3.72 -3.20 10.04
C ILE A 130 -3.94 -3.59 11.51
N ASP A 131 -4.32 -4.83 11.76
CA ASP A 131 -4.51 -5.41 13.09
C ASP A 131 -5.53 -4.63 13.94
N CYS A 132 -6.71 -4.38 13.37
CA CYS A 132 -7.82 -3.76 14.10
C CYS A 132 -9.15 -4.40 13.72
N SER A 133 -10.21 -4.07 14.47
CA SER A 133 -11.57 -4.53 14.17
C SER A 133 -12.09 -3.91 12.87
N GLU A 134 -13.11 -4.51 12.29
CA GLU A 134 -13.83 -3.95 11.15
C GLU A 134 -14.39 -2.56 11.47
N ALA A 135 -14.95 -2.36 12.65
CA ALA A 135 -15.48 -1.07 13.10
C ALA A 135 -14.35 -0.02 13.20
N ALA A 136 -13.19 -0.39 13.74
CA ALA A 136 -12.04 0.49 13.81
C ALA A 136 -11.49 0.84 12.42
N ALA A 137 -11.46 -0.13 11.49
CA ALA A 137 -11.08 0.11 10.10
C ALA A 137 -12.01 1.13 9.43
N ARG A 138 -13.31 0.98 9.59
CA ARG A 138 -14.33 1.93 9.09
C ARG A 138 -14.12 3.32 9.68
N GLN A 139 -13.86 3.42 10.98
CA GLN A 139 -13.60 4.68 11.65
C GLN A 139 -12.31 5.35 11.16
N ASN A 140 -11.26 4.58 10.93
CA ASN A 140 -10.00 5.09 10.39
C ASN A 140 -10.17 5.63 8.95
N VAL A 141 -10.97 4.97 8.12
CA VAL A 141 -11.29 5.48 6.78
C VAL A 141 -12.07 6.80 6.88
N ARG A 142 -13.08 6.84 7.72
CA ARG A 142 -13.90 8.05 7.92
C ARG A 142 -13.07 9.22 8.43
N ALA A 143 -12.24 9.01 9.44
CA ALA A 143 -11.36 10.04 9.99
C ALA A 143 -10.31 10.49 8.94
N GLY A 144 -9.77 9.56 8.18
CA GLY A 144 -8.82 9.86 7.11
C GLY A 144 -9.44 10.72 6.02
N LEU A 145 -10.65 10.39 5.57
CA LEU A 145 -11.37 11.20 4.57
C LEU A 145 -11.66 12.61 5.09
N ALA A 146 -12.04 12.75 6.35
CA ALA A 146 -12.23 14.06 6.97
C ALA A 146 -10.93 14.87 7.00
N GLY A 147 -9.81 14.24 7.30
CA GLY A 147 -8.49 14.86 7.29
C GLY A 147 -8.06 15.32 5.89
N VAL A 148 -8.29 14.52 4.87
CA VAL A 148 -8.02 14.89 3.47
C VAL A 148 -8.88 16.08 3.05
N ARG A 149 -10.16 16.04 3.35
CA ARG A 149 -11.09 17.15 3.03
C ARG A 149 -10.65 18.45 3.69
N LYS A 150 -10.25 18.41 4.95
CA LYS A 150 -9.77 19.58 5.69
C LYS A 150 -8.52 20.20 5.05
N GLU A 151 -7.63 19.39 4.54
CA GLU A 151 -6.44 19.87 3.84
C GLU A 151 -6.78 20.41 2.44
N TRP A 152 -7.77 19.83 1.78
CA TRP A 152 -8.22 20.24 0.46
C TRP A 152 -8.92 21.62 0.48
N ASP A 153 -9.65 21.91 1.56
CA ASP A 153 -10.40 23.16 1.72
C ASP A 153 -9.52 24.34 2.18
N ARG A 154 -8.23 24.12 2.36
CA ARG A 154 -7.27 25.18 2.65
C ARG A 154 -6.74 25.84 1.37
#